data_2d83236208ea37766b7e9b80d27d99cc
#
_entry.id   2d83236208ea37766b7e9b80d27d99cc
#
_cell.length_a   1.000
_cell.length_b   1.000
_cell.length_c   1.000
_cell.angle_alpha   90.00
_cell.angle_beta   90.00
_cell.angle_gamma   90.00
#
_symmetry.space_group_name_H-M   'P 1'
#
loop_
_entity.id
_entity.type
_entity.pdbx_description
1 polymer ?
#
loop_
_entity_poly.entity_id
_entity_poly.type
_entity_poly.pdbx_seq_one_letter_code
_entity_poly.pdbx_strand_id
1 'polypeptide(L)'
;SIALMPCNPNVGGSSKGHLVRELDALGGEMGKNIDKTFIQSKMLNESKGPAVHSLRAQADKQEYTRSMRRVLENTDHLTIRQAEVAEILTEEIPGEYGTFKEEHGENGQQESSYPVKKRIIGVKTYSGAIYKCRAVVLATGVYLRARCIYGDVSNPTGPNGLQAANHLTDSLKANGIEMYRFKTGTPARADKRSIDFSKMEEQFGDKRVVPFSFSTDLESVQKDQISCWLTYTNEKTHEIIRNNLDRSPLFSGAIEGTGPRYCPSIEDKVVKFPDKERHQVFVEPEGLYTNEMYLGGMSS
;
A
#
# COMPACT_ATOMS: atom_id res chain seq x y z
N SER A 1 13.03 -4.29 3.40
CA SER A 1 12.20 -4.39 2.19
C SER A 1 11.72 -3.01 1.72
N ILE A 2 12.66 -2.26 1.16
CA ILE A 2 12.40 -0.92 0.63
C ILE A 2 11.42 -1.03 -0.53
N ALA A 3 10.34 -0.21 -0.51
CA ALA A 3 9.33 -0.10 -1.55
C ALA A 3 8.71 -1.44 -1.99
N LEU A 4 8.69 -2.44 -1.11
CA LEU A 4 8.04 -3.71 -1.39
C LEU A 4 6.54 -3.47 -1.63
N MET A 5 6.02 -4.05 -2.69
CA MET A 5 4.59 -4.04 -3.03
C MET A 5 3.94 -5.36 -2.57
N PRO A 6 3.53 -5.48 -1.30
CA PRO A 6 3.14 -6.78 -0.73
C PRO A 6 1.77 -7.26 -1.21
N CYS A 7 0.92 -6.36 -1.68
CA CYS A 7 -0.40 -6.67 -2.19
C CYS A 7 -0.40 -6.61 -3.72
N ASN A 8 -1.01 -5.61 -4.31
CA ASN A 8 -1.14 -5.50 -5.76
C ASN A 8 0.10 -4.87 -6.41
N PRO A 9 0.34 -5.17 -7.70
CA PRO A 9 1.47 -4.64 -8.46
C PRO A 9 1.18 -3.24 -9.04
N ASN A 10 0.36 -2.42 -8.40
CA ASN A 10 -0.11 -1.17 -8.99
C ASN A 10 0.22 0.06 -8.14
N VAL A 11 0.51 1.17 -8.82
CA VAL A 11 0.58 2.52 -8.26
C VAL A 11 -0.58 3.35 -8.82
N GLY A 12 -1.22 4.15 -7.98
CA GLY A 12 -2.35 4.97 -8.37
C GLY A 12 -3.68 4.23 -8.42
N GLY A 13 -4.51 4.57 -9.39
CA GLY A 13 -5.91 4.15 -9.47
C GLY A 13 -6.87 5.20 -8.94
N SER A 14 -8.18 4.92 -8.98
CA SER A 14 -9.22 5.87 -8.56
C SER A 14 -8.95 6.42 -7.15
N SER A 15 -8.96 7.73 -7.01
CA SER A 15 -8.65 8.50 -5.80
C SER A 15 -7.21 8.37 -5.26
N LYS A 16 -6.39 7.46 -5.81
CA LYS A 16 -5.01 7.24 -5.38
C LYS A 16 -4.00 7.88 -6.34
N GLY A 17 -4.29 7.90 -7.65
CA GLY A 17 -3.43 8.54 -8.64
C GLY A 17 -3.22 10.03 -8.36
N HIS A 18 -4.24 10.72 -7.88
CA HIS A 18 -4.15 12.12 -7.46
C HIS A 18 -3.15 12.31 -6.33
N LEU A 19 -3.18 11.45 -5.29
CA LEU A 19 -2.25 11.51 -4.15
C LEU A 19 -0.80 11.29 -4.59
N VAL A 20 -0.57 10.41 -5.57
CA VAL A 20 0.79 10.20 -6.13
C VAL A 20 1.28 11.46 -6.83
N ARG A 21 0.41 12.16 -7.57
CA ARG A 21 0.76 13.41 -8.22
C ARG A 21 0.96 14.57 -7.25
N GLU A 22 0.17 14.65 -6.19
CA GLU A 22 0.39 15.61 -5.11
C GLU A 22 1.73 15.36 -4.41
N LEU A 23 2.05 14.09 -4.13
CA LEU A 23 3.34 13.72 -3.58
C LEU A 23 4.50 14.09 -4.52
N ASP A 24 4.34 13.88 -5.83
CA ASP A 24 5.34 14.26 -6.83
C ASP A 24 5.56 15.77 -6.87
N ALA A 25 4.49 16.57 -6.80
CA ALA A 25 4.57 18.03 -6.74
C ALA A 25 5.36 18.54 -5.51
N LEU A 26 5.38 17.77 -4.43
CA LEU A 26 6.19 18.04 -3.24
C LEU A 26 7.63 17.47 -3.33
N GLY A 27 8.02 16.94 -4.49
CA GLY A 27 9.35 16.38 -4.72
C GLY A 27 9.47 14.88 -4.40
N GLY A 28 8.35 14.18 -4.20
CA GLY A 28 8.35 12.74 -3.90
C GLY A 28 8.85 11.89 -5.06
N GLU A 29 9.38 10.71 -4.76
CA GLU A 29 10.04 9.83 -5.74
C GLU A 29 9.09 8.77 -6.33
N MET A 30 7.91 8.56 -5.76
CA MET A 30 6.99 7.50 -6.18
C MET A 30 6.56 7.62 -7.65
N GLY A 31 6.21 8.85 -8.10
CA GLY A 31 5.83 9.14 -9.49
C GLY A 31 6.96 8.84 -10.46
N LYS A 32 8.15 9.35 -10.19
CA LYS A 32 9.35 9.11 -11.03
C LYS A 32 9.74 7.64 -11.09
N ASN A 33 9.61 6.93 -9.97
CA ASN A 33 9.99 5.53 -9.91
C ASN A 33 9.00 4.64 -10.68
N ILE A 34 7.70 4.92 -10.60
CA ILE A 34 6.72 4.15 -11.39
C ILE A 34 6.84 4.44 -12.88
N ASP A 35 7.14 5.68 -13.29
CA ASP A 35 7.35 6.02 -14.69
C ASP A 35 8.51 5.23 -15.32
N LYS A 36 9.54 4.90 -14.54
CA LYS A 36 10.67 4.05 -14.99
C LYS A 36 10.30 2.57 -15.08
N THR A 37 9.41 2.10 -14.18
CA THR A 37 9.26 0.67 -13.88
C THR A 37 7.87 0.11 -14.19
N PHE A 38 6.96 0.90 -14.74
CA PHE A 38 5.65 0.39 -15.14
C PHE A 38 5.77 -0.59 -16.32
N ILE A 39 4.85 -1.52 -16.38
CA ILE A 39 4.67 -2.49 -17.45
C ILE A 39 3.35 -2.31 -18.19
N GLN A 40 2.41 -1.60 -17.58
CA GLN A 40 1.19 -1.09 -18.20
C GLN A 40 0.75 0.20 -17.49
N SER A 41 0.24 1.16 -18.25
CA SER A 41 -0.36 2.40 -17.72
C SER A 41 -1.71 2.67 -18.34
N LYS A 42 -2.64 3.16 -17.54
CA LYS A 42 -4.00 3.46 -17.97
C LYS A 42 -4.58 4.65 -17.21
N MET A 43 -5.24 5.55 -17.94
CA MET A 43 -6.10 6.56 -17.36
C MET A 43 -7.45 5.97 -17.03
N LEU A 44 -7.88 6.09 -15.80
CA LEU A 44 -9.18 5.61 -15.33
C LEU A 44 -10.19 6.75 -15.29
N ASN A 45 -11.47 6.39 -15.40
CA ASN A 45 -12.62 7.31 -15.29
C ASN A 45 -12.71 8.39 -16.38
N GLU A 46 -12.14 8.17 -17.56
CA GLU A 46 -12.18 9.16 -18.66
C GLU A 46 -13.62 9.55 -19.05
N SER A 47 -14.56 8.62 -18.97
CA SER A 47 -15.99 8.88 -19.24
C SER A 47 -16.69 9.74 -18.18
N LYS A 48 -16.05 10.01 -17.03
CA LYS A 48 -16.66 10.71 -15.89
C LYS A 48 -16.20 12.15 -15.74
N GLY A 49 -15.37 12.63 -16.66
CA GLY A 49 -14.85 13.98 -16.69
C GLY A 49 -13.47 14.17 -16.04
N PRO A 50 -12.75 15.24 -16.37
CA PRO A 50 -11.34 15.44 -16.05
C PRO A 50 -11.02 15.47 -14.56
N ALA A 51 -11.93 15.95 -13.71
CA ALA A 51 -11.72 16.05 -12.27
C ALA A 51 -11.51 14.70 -11.57
N VAL A 52 -11.98 13.61 -12.18
CA VAL A 52 -11.87 12.25 -11.62
C VAL A 52 -10.97 11.34 -12.47
N HIS A 53 -10.33 11.87 -13.52
CA HIS A 53 -9.30 11.14 -14.27
C HIS A 53 -8.19 10.74 -13.32
N SER A 54 -7.83 9.48 -13.28
CA SER A 54 -6.86 8.96 -12.33
C SER A 54 -5.93 7.97 -13.00
N LEU A 55 -4.64 8.28 -12.97
CA LEU A 55 -3.61 7.38 -13.48
C LEU A 55 -3.51 6.12 -12.61
N ARG A 56 -3.39 4.98 -13.30
CA ARG A 56 -3.02 3.71 -12.71
C ARG A 56 -1.92 3.08 -13.54
N ALA A 57 -0.80 2.78 -12.92
CA ALA A 57 0.28 2.06 -13.56
C ALA A 57 0.54 0.74 -12.85
N GLN A 58 0.64 -0.32 -13.62
CA GLN A 58 1.10 -1.62 -13.14
C GLN A 58 2.61 -1.67 -13.21
N ALA A 59 3.23 -2.00 -12.08
CA ALA A 59 4.67 -2.07 -11.96
C ALA A 59 5.20 -3.49 -12.23
N ASP A 60 6.40 -3.58 -12.76
CA ASP A 60 7.26 -4.69 -12.43
C ASP A 60 7.70 -4.55 -10.97
N LYS A 61 7.17 -5.38 -10.08
CA LYS A 61 7.38 -5.25 -8.62
C LYS A 61 8.85 -5.34 -8.23
N GLN A 62 9.58 -6.23 -8.88
CA GLN A 62 11.00 -6.42 -8.57
C GLN A 62 11.82 -5.22 -9.02
N GLU A 63 11.56 -4.73 -10.23
CA GLU A 63 12.28 -3.57 -10.76
C GLU A 63 11.89 -2.29 -10.01
N TYR A 64 10.62 -2.12 -9.60
CA TYR A 64 10.19 -1.00 -8.77
C TYR A 64 10.97 -0.93 -7.46
N THR A 65 11.10 -2.06 -6.77
CA THR A 65 11.85 -2.17 -5.51
C THR A 65 13.34 -1.91 -5.71
N ARG A 66 13.92 -2.49 -6.77
CA ARG A 66 15.34 -2.33 -7.12
C ARG A 66 15.67 -0.89 -7.48
N SER A 67 14.84 -0.28 -8.30
CA SER A 67 15.00 1.11 -8.74
C SER A 67 14.90 2.08 -7.58
N MET A 68 13.88 1.95 -6.72
CA MET A 68 13.71 2.80 -5.54
C MET A 68 14.90 2.66 -4.58
N ARG A 69 15.35 1.43 -4.33
CA ARG A 69 16.52 1.20 -3.50
C ARG A 69 17.76 1.91 -4.04
N ARG A 70 18.00 1.81 -5.36
CA ARG A 70 19.13 2.49 -6.02
C ARG A 70 19.05 4.01 -5.85
N VAL A 71 17.87 4.60 -5.99
CA VAL A 71 17.66 6.05 -5.76
C VAL A 71 18.03 6.40 -4.34
N LEU A 72 17.52 5.70 -3.34
CA LEU A 72 17.79 6.00 -1.93
C LEU A 72 19.25 5.80 -1.55
N GLU A 73 19.91 4.76 -2.06
CA GLU A 73 21.34 4.51 -1.81
C GLU A 73 22.26 5.56 -2.41
N ASN A 74 21.79 6.30 -3.44
CA ASN A 74 22.54 7.38 -4.09
C ASN A 74 22.03 8.79 -3.72
N THR A 75 21.16 8.90 -2.72
CA THR A 75 20.69 10.20 -2.24
C THR A 75 21.65 10.77 -1.21
N ASP A 76 22.12 11.99 -1.45
CA ASP A 76 23.03 12.68 -0.54
C ASP A 76 22.42 12.85 0.85
N HIS A 77 23.26 12.75 1.87
CA HIS A 77 22.88 12.88 3.29
C HIS A 77 21.86 11.84 3.78
N LEU A 78 21.56 10.79 3.01
CA LEU A 78 20.72 9.68 3.40
C LEU A 78 21.57 8.44 3.75
N THR A 79 21.36 7.89 4.93
CA THR A 79 22.00 6.64 5.36
C THR A 79 20.94 5.58 5.61
N ILE A 80 21.03 4.45 4.92
CA ILE A 80 20.15 3.31 5.12
C ILE A 80 20.79 2.35 6.12
N ARG A 81 20.03 1.96 7.16
CA ARG A 81 20.45 0.98 8.15
C ARG A 81 19.42 -0.16 8.23
N GLN A 82 19.89 -1.38 8.18
CA GLN A 82 19.05 -2.56 8.37
C GLN A 82 19.01 -2.89 9.87
N ALA A 83 17.93 -2.48 10.52
CA ALA A 83 17.71 -2.75 11.93
C ALA A 83 16.22 -2.65 12.28
N GLU A 84 15.77 -3.40 13.28
CA GLU A 84 14.44 -3.21 13.87
C GLU A 84 14.53 -2.14 14.96
N VAL A 85 13.77 -1.06 14.80
CA VAL A 85 13.60 -0.05 15.84
C VAL A 85 12.63 -0.57 16.88
N ALA A 86 13.05 -0.61 18.13
CA ALA A 86 12.27 -1.12 19.26
C ALA A 86 11.71 -0.01 20.16
N GLU A 87 12.37 1.15 20.21
CA GLU A 87 12.03 2.20 21.15
C GLU A 87 12.27 3.59 20.56
N ILE A 88 11.35 4.50 20.83
CA ILE A 88 11.54 5.94 20.64
C ILE A 88 12.02 6.53 21.95
N LEU A 89 13.19 7.15 21.93
CA LEU A 89 13.79 7.78 23.09
C LEU A 89 13.32 9.23 23.19
N THR A 90 12.79 9.58 24.36
CA THR A 90 12.29 10.93 24.64
C THR A 90 12.86 11.45 25.95
N GLU A 91 12.96 12.77 26.08
CA GLU A 91 13.21 13.47 27.33
C GLU A 91 12.03 14.36 27.70
N GLU A 92 11.78 14.53 28.97
CA GLU A 92 10.77 15.47 29.44
C GLU A 92 11.29 16.90 29.37
N ILE A 93 10.43 17.83 28.95
CA ILE A 93 10.76 19.26 28.92
C ILE A 93 9.96 19.95 30.01
N PRO A 94 10.59 20.32 31.13
CA PRO A 94 9.90 21.02 32.20
C PRO A 94 9.47 22.43 31.75
N GLY A 95 8.16 22.71 31.75
CA GLY A 95 7.62 24.07 31.65
C GLY A 95 7.66 24.75 30.28
N GLU A 96 8.07 24.07 29.21
CA GLU A 96 7.95 24.62 27.84
C GLU A 96 6.62 24.23 27.20
N TYR A 97 5.91 25.24 26.71
CA TYR A 97 4.73 25.09 25.90
C TYR A 97 5.07 25.47 24.46
N GLY A 98 4.89 24.54 23.52
CA GLY A 98 4.97 24.86 22.10
C GLY A 98 3.67 25.54 21.66
N THR A 99 3.74 26.73 21.09
CA THR A 99 2.62 27.37 20.41
C THR A 99 2.73 27.03 18.93
N PHE A 100 1.72 26.33 18.40
CA PHE A 100 1.53 26.21 16.95
C PHE A 100 0.48 27.24 16.53
N LYS A 101 0.79 28.04 15.53
CA LYS A 101 -0.19 28.87 14.85
C LYS A 101 -0.84 28.03 13.75
N GLU A 102 -2.09 27.66 13.94
CA GLU A 102 -2.90 27.14 12.85
C GLU A 102 -3.45 28.32 12.05
N GLU A 103 -2.99 28.51 10.84
CA GLU A 103 -3.62 29.42 9.88
C GLU A 103 -4.83 28.74 9.27
N HIS A 104 -5.99 28.91 9.89
CA HIS A 104 -7.26 28.67 9.25
C HIS A 104 -7.76 29.96 8.61
N GLY A 105 -8.09 29.85 7.29
CA GLY A 105 -8.47 30.95 6.40
C GLY A 105 -9.35 32.06 6.98
N GLU A 106 -9.24 33.17 6.36
CA GLU A 106 -9.84 34.51 6.38
C GLU A 106 -10.50 35.11 7.65
N ASN A 107 -10.79 34.36 8.71
CA ASN A 107 -11.35 34.94 9.93
C ASN A 107 -10.90 34.21 11.20
N GLY A 108 -9.79 34.64 11.76
CA GLY A 108 -9.43 34.37 13.15
C GLY A 108 -8.26 33.39 13.32
N GLN A 109 -7.13 33.92 13.75
CA GLN A 109 -6.03 33.12 14.31
C GLN A 109 -6.51 32.54 15.65
N GLN A 110 -6.78 31.25 15.71
CA GLN A 110 -6.96 30.55 16.95
C GLN A 110 -5.60 29.96 17.34
N GLU A 111 -4.96 30.57 18.33
CA GLU A 111 -3.77 29.98 18.95
C GLU A 111 -4.19 28.78 19.80
N SER A 112 -3.95 27.58 19.32
CA SER A 112 -4.06 26.39 20.15
C SER A 112 -2.70 26.07 20.74
N SER A 113 -2.53 26.25 22.04
CA SER A 113 -1.34 25.85 22.77
C SER A 113 -1.48 24.41 23.27
N TYR A 114 -0.70 23.49 22.71
CA TYR A 114 -0.57 22.16 23.29
C TYR A 114 0.68 22.10 24.17
N PRO A 115 0.60 21.60 25.41
CA PRO A 115 1.77 21.42 26.24
C PRO A 115 2.70 20.39 25.62
N VAL A 116 3.90 20.81 25.22
CA VAL A 116 4.96 19.91 24.77
C VAL A 116 5.53 19.23 26.02
N LYS A 117 5.15 18.00 26.26
CA LYS A 117 5.57 17.24 27.44
C LYS A 117 6.88 16.50 27.22
N LYS A 118 7.24 16.19 25.98
CA LYS A 118 8.39 15.35 25.63
C LYS A 118 9.05 15.82 24.34
N ARG A 119 10.37 15.71 24.29
CA ARG A 119 11.20 15.93 23.07
C ARG A 119 11.79 14.58 22.65
N ILE A 120 11.80 14.31 21.36
CA ILE A 120 12.50 13.15 20.80
C ILE A 120 14.00 13.43 20.84
N ILE A 121 14.77 12.46 21.35
CA ILE A 121 16.23 12.50 21.41
C ILE A 121 16.89 11.40 20.60
N GLY A 122 16.15 10.41 20.16
CA GLY A 122 16.67 9.33 19.35
C GLY A 122 15.71 8.13 19.21
N VAL A 123 16.25 7.08 18.62
CA VAL A 123 15.65 5.77 18.55
C VAL A 123 16.64 4.70 19.01
N LYS A 124 16.13 3.60 19.58
CA LYS A 124 16.93 2.46 19.95
C LYS A 124 16.46 1.23 19.16
N THR A 125 17.42 0.49 18.62
CA THR A 125 17.14 -0.76 17.93
C THR A 125 16.97 -1.90 18.90
N TYR A 126 16.36 -2.98 18.44
CA TYR A 126 16.24 -4.21 19.21
C TYR A 126 17.61 -4.81 19.59
N SER A 127 18.62 -4.65 18.74
CA SER A 127 20.01 -5.04 19.00
C SER A 127 20.76 -4.11 19.96
N GLY A 128 20.14 -3.03 20.47
CA GLY A 128 20.69 -2.12 21.46
C GLY A 128 21.40 -0.89 20.89
N ALA A 129 21.56 -0.74 19.58
CA ALA A 129 22.15 0.47 18.99
C ALA A 129 21.24 1.69 19.18
N ILE A 130 21.84 2.84 19.49
CA ILE A 130 21.10 4.12 19.66
C ILE A 130 21.51 5.07 18.55
N TYR A 131 20.49 5.61 17.86
CA TYR A 131 20.64 6.66 16.86
C TYR A 131 20.01 7.94 17.38
N LYS A 132 20.82 8.95 17.64
CA LYS A 132 20.36 10.27 18.10
C LYS A 132 19.71 11.02 16.94
N CYS A 133 18.54 11.60 17.17
CA CYS A 133 17.83 12.42 16.17
C CYS A 133 16.91 13.43 16.87
N ARG A 134 16.51 14.45 16.12
CA ARG A 134 15.57 15.49 16.58
C ARG A 134 14.13 15.21 16.20
N ALA A 135 13.91 14.33 15.24
CA ALA A 135 12.59 13.95 14.74
C ALA A 135 12.60 12.51 14.26
N VAL A 136 11.45 11.84 14.33
CA VAL A 136 11.22 10.49 13.83
C VAL A 136 9.98 10.50 12.94
N VAL A 137 10.11 9.95 11.74
CA VAL A 137 8.98 9.69 10.84
C VAL A 137 8.65 8.19 10.89
N LEU A 138 7.43 7.86 11.28
CA LEU A 138 6.95 6.47 11.33
C LEU A 138 6.37 6.09 9.96
N ALA A 139 7.09 5.25 9.23
CA ALA A 139 6.67 4.73 7.93
C ALA A 139 6.72 3.19 7.94
N THR A 140 6.11 2.59 8.94
CA THR A 140 6.22 1.18 9.30
C THR A 140 5.45 0.22 8.40
N GLY A 141 4.67 0.74 7.46
CA GLY A 141 3.85 -0.08 6.57
C GLY A 141 2.92 -1.01 7.34
N VAL A 142 2.86 -2.27 6.93
CA VAL A 142 1.98 -3.31 7.52
C VAL A 142 2.76 -4.30 8.42
N TYR A 143 3.84 -3.85 9.06
CA TYR A 143 4.75 -4.75 9.79
C TYR A 143 4.59 -4.71 11.32
N LEU A 144 3.98 -3.65 11.91
CA LEU A 144 3.83 -3.55 13.36
C LEU A 144 2.95 -4.68 13.91
N ARG A 145 3.56 -5.57 14.71
CA ARG A 145 2.91 -6.79 15.25
C ARG A 145 2.04 -7.49 14.21
N ALA A 146 2.58 -7.58 12.99
CA ALA A 146 1.87 -8.11 11.85
C ALA A 146 1.59 -9.61 12.03
N ARG A 147 0.47 -10.03 11.43
CA ARG A 147 0.06 -11.42 11.36
C ARG A 147 -0.52 -11.69 9.98
N CYS A 148 -0.03 -12.72 9.31
CA CYS A 148 -0.54 -13.18 8.03
C CYS A 148 -1.37 -14.45 8.23
N ILE A 149 -2.60 -14.45 7.70
CA ILE A 149 -3.54 -15.55 7.85
C ILE A 149 -3.77 -16.16 6.47
N TYR A 150 -3.63 -17.47 6.38
CA TYR A 150 -3.82 -18.27 5.16
C TYR A 150 -4.76 -19.44 5.48
N GLY A 151 -6.04 -19.31 5.17
CA GLY A 151 -7.04 -20.27 5.63
C GLY A 151 -7.02 -20.40 7.16
N ASP A 152 -6.82 -21.60 7.66
CA ASP A 152 -6.80 -21.90 9.10
C ASP A 152 -5.44 -21.61 9.78
N VAL A 153 -4.42 -21.21 9.00
CA VAL A 153 -3.06 -20.99 9.52
C VAL A 153 -2.81 -19.51 9.76
N SER A 154 -2.34 -19.18 10.96
CA SER A 154 -1.98 -17.83 11.36
C SER A 154 -0.49 -17.73 11.69
N ASN A 155 0.26 -16.98 10.90
CA ASN A 155 1.69 -16.78 11.04
C ASN A 155 2.00 -15.38 11.61
N PRO A 156 2.80 -15.27 12.70
CA PRO A 156 3.21 -13.98 13.26
C PRO A 156 4.34 -13.34 12.44
N THR A 157 4.09 -13.14 11.16
CA THR A 157 5.03 -12.56 10.20
C THR A 157 4.42 -11.35 9.50
N GLY A 158 5.26 -10.50 8.93
CA GLY A 158 4.87 -9.55 7.91
C GLY A 158 4.63 -10.23 6.55
N PRO A 159 4.23 -9.46 5.54
CA PRO A 159 3.99 -9.96 4.19
C PRO A 159 5.20 -10.71 3.63
N ASN A 160 4.95 -11.69 2.76
CA ASN A 160 5.97 -12.51 2.10
C ASN A 160 6.91 -13.25 3.08
N GLY A 161 6.43 -13.59 4.29
CA GLY A 161 7.22 -14.26 5.31
C GLY A 161 8.32 -13.40 5.95
N LEU A 162 8.34 -12.09 5.68
CA LEU A 162 9.29 -11.18 6.30
C LEU A 162 8.98 -11.00 7.79
N GLN A 163 10.02 -10.68 8.56
CA GLN A 163 9.88 -10.49 10.00
C GLN A 163 8.90 -9.36 10.33
N ALA A 164 8.00 -9.59 11.27
CA ALA A 164 7.16 -8.54 11.83
C ALA A 164 7.97 -7.66 12.79
N ALA A 165 7.63 -6.36 12.84
CA ALA A 165 8.19 -5.42 13.81
C ALA A 165 7.41 -5.52 15.12
N ASN A 166 7.90 -6.31 16.06
CA ASN A 166 7.16 -6.67 17.26
C ASN A 166 7.40 -5.75 18.47
N HIS A 167 8.51 -5.00 18.47
CA HIS A 167 9.00 -4.33 19.68
C HIS A 167 8.62 -2.84 19.77
N LEU A 168 8.36 -2.16 18.66
CA LEU A 168 8.10 -0.71 18.64
C LEU A 168 6.73 -0.33 19.22
N THR A 169 5.73 -1.19 19.11
CA THR A 169 4.34 -0.87 19.47
C THR A 169 4.18 -0.41 20.92
N ASP A 170 4.89 -1.03 21.85
CA ASP A 170 4.79 -0.67 23.28
C ASP A 170 5.41 0.70 23.57
N SER A 171 6.52 1.03 22.89
CA SER A 171 7.11 2.36 22.95
C SER A 171 6.19 3.44 22.37
N LEU A 172 5.47 3.16 21.29
CA LEU A 172 4.48 4.08 20.73
C LEU A 172 3.34 4.36 21.73
N LYS A 173 2.79 3.31 22.34
CA LYS A 173 1.77 3.43 23.38
C LYS A 173 2.25 4.22 24.60
N ALA A 174 3.46 3.96 25.07
CA ALA A 174 4.08 4.68 26.19
C ALA A 174 4.28 6.17 25.89
N ASN A 175 4.37 6.54 24.61
CA ASN A 175 4.42 7.92 24.16
C ASN A 175 3.05 8.53 23.79
N GLY A 176 1.94 7.87 24.17
CA GLY A 176 0.58 8.37 24.04
C GLY A 176 -0.07 8.15 22.67
N ILE A 177 0.53 7.33 21.82
CA ILE A 177 -0.05 7.00 20.52
C ILE A 177 -1.06 5.85 20.71
N GLU A 178 -2.32 6.09 20.39
CA GLU A 178 -3.34 5.06 20.39
C GLU A 178 -3.12 4.10 19.22
N MET A 179 -3.19 2.80 19.50
CA MET A 179 -2.90 1.76 18.52
C MET A 179 -4.12 0.88 18.30
N TYR A 180 -4.53 0.75 17.06
CA TYR A 180 -5.67 -0.08 16.64
C TYR A 180 -5.22 -1.19 15.68
N ARG A 181 -6.00 -2.28 15.64
CA ARG A 181 -5.81 -3.33 14.66
C ARG A 181 -6.45 -2.93 13.34
N PHE A 182 -5.68 -3.01 12.25
CA PHE A 182 -6.19 -2.90 10.89
C PHE A 182 -6.03 -4.23 10.17
N LYS A 183 -6.99 -4.58 9.33
CA LYS A 183 -6.93 -5.75 8.48
C LYS A 183 -6.92 -5.31 7.01
N THR A 184 -6.23 -6.05 6.16
CA THR A 184 -6.34 -5.96 4.72
C THR A 184 -6.22 -7.34 4.12
N GLY A 185 -6.94 -7.61 3.03
CA GLY A 185 -6.84 -8.87 2.30
C GLY A 185 -5.91 -8.72 1.10
N THR A 186 -5.31 -9.81 0.69
CA THR A 186 -4.61 -9.94 -0.57
C THR A 186 -5.01 -11.26 -1.23
N PRO A 187 -5.24 -11.32 -2.56
CA PRO A 187 -5.65 -12.55 -3.21
C PRO A 187 -4.48 -13.54 -3.31
N ALA A 188 -4.81 -14.80 -3.53
CA ALA A 188 -3.85 -15.79 -3.97
C ALA A 188 -3.20 -15.37 -5.30
N ARG A 189 -1.98 -15.84 -5.54
CA ARG A 189 -1.31 -15.71 -6.85
C ARG A 189 -1.57 -16.96 -7.67
N ALA A 190 -1.75 -16.78 -8.97
CA ALA A 190 -1.86 -17.85 -9.92
C ALA A 190 -0.58 -17.97 -10.77
N ASP A 191 -0.24 -19.19 -11.14
CA ASP A 191 0.84 -19.40 -12.12
C ASP A 191 0.30 -19.10 -13.53
N LYS A 192 0.94 -18.17 -14.23
CA LYS A 192 0.60 -17.77 -15.61
C LYS A 192 0.39 -18.97 -16.54
N ARG A 193 1.20 -20.01 -16.37
CA ARG A 193 1.16 -21.24 -17.20
C ARG A 193 -0.10 -22.09 -16.98
N SER A 194 -0.80 -21.89 -15.87
CA SER A 194 -2.05 -22.59 -15.55
C SER A 194 -3.31 -21.84 -15.98
N ILE A 195 -3.18 -20.65 -16.57
CA ILE A 195 -4.30 -19.78 -16.92
C ILE A 195 -4.66 -19.94 -18.39
N ASP A 196 -5.95 -20.15 -18.65
CA ASP A 196 -6.53 -20.16 -19.99
C ASP A 196 -6.99 -18.75 -20.37
N PHE A 197 -6.11 -17.97 -20.96
CA PHE A 197 -6.36 -16.59 -21.38
C PHE A 197 -7.43 -16.50 -22.51
N SER A 198 -7.68 -17.57 -23.26
CA SER A 198 -8.70 -17.55 -24.32
C SER A 198 -10.12 -17.33 -23.79
N LYS A 199 -10.33 -17.52 -22.50
CA LYS A 199 -11.62 -17.31 -21.80
C LYS A 199 -11.74 -15.95 -21.13
N MET A 200 -10.79 -15.06 -21.38
CA MET A 200 -10.70 -13.75 -20.72
C MET A 200 -10.69 -12.63 -21.75
N GLU A 201 -11.12 -11.46 -21.33
CA GLU A 201 -11.06 -10.24 -22.14
C GLU A 201 -9.70 -9.56 -21.93
N GLU A 202 -8.95 -9.38 -23.00
CA GLU A 202 -7.66 -8.70 -22.95
C GLU A 202 -7.85 -7.20 -22.68
N GLN A 203 -7.08 -6.68 -21.74
CA GLN A 203 -7.12 -5.28 -21.30
C GLN A 203 -5.78 -4.62 -21.64
N PHE A 204 -5.80 -3.76 -22.63
CA PHE A 204 -4.63 -3.00 -23.08
C PHE A 204 -4.40 -1.76 -22.20
N GLY A 205 -3.14 -1.34 -22.10
CA GLY A 205 -2.79 -0.01 -21.62
C GLY A 205 -3.16 1.10 -22.61
N ASP A 206 -3.01 2.34 -22.19
CA ASP A 206 -3.28 3.48 -23.07
C ASP A 206 -2.25 3.55 -24.20
N LYS A 207 -2.71 3.89 -25.41
CA LYS A 207 -1.83 4.04 -26.58
C LYS A 207 -0.81 5.16 -26.40
N ARG A 208 -1.18 6.21 -25.68
CA ARG A 208 -0.30 7.29 -25.30
C ARG A 208 -0.26 7.40 -23.77
N VAL A 209 0.86 7.02 -23.22
CA VAL A 209 1.05 7.03 -21.76
C VAL A 209 1.25 8.44 -21.27
N VAL A 210 0.55 8.79 -20.20
CA VAL A 210 0.76 10.02 -19.43
C VAL A 210 1.63 9.67 -18.21
N PRO A 211 2.78 10.34 -18.00
CA PRO A 211 3.62 10.06 -16.84
C PRO A 211 2.94 10.47 -15.53
N PHE A 212 3.29 9.79 -14.44
CA PHE A 212 2.89 10.18 -13.10
C PHE A 212 3.61 11.43 -12.63
N SER A 213 4.92 11.50 -12.86
CA SER A 213 5.72 12.64 -12.44
C SER A 213 5.62 13.80 -13.42
N PHE A 214 5.50 15.01 -12.88
CA PHE A 214 5.54 16.24 -13.66
C PHE A 214 6.94 16.52 -14.25
N SER A 215 7.99 15.90 -13.69
CA SER A 215 9.37 16.04 -14.17
C SER A 215 9.80 14.95 -15.15
N THR A 216 8.95 13.95 -15.39
CA THR A 216 9.23 12.90 -16.37
C THR A 216 8.90 13.37 -17.78
N ASP A 217 9.85 13.23 -18.71
CA ASP A 217 9.62 13.53 -20.12
C ASP A 217 8.56 12.59 -20.70
N LEU A 218 7.58 13.17 -21.40
CA LEU A 218 6.44 12.46 -21.99
C LEU A 218 6.89 11.35 -22.98
N GLU A 219 7.91 11.63 -23.77
CA GLU A 219 8.37 10.66 -24.78
C GLU A 219 9.16 9.52 -24.14
N SER A 220 9.75 9.72 -22.98
CA SER A 220 10.51 8.69 -22.27
C SER A 220 9.65 7.56 -21.70
N VAL A 221 8.35 7.77 -21.57
CA VAL A 221 7.39 6.77 -21.06
C VAL A 221 6.65 6.03 -22.18
N GLN A 222 6.87 6.41 -23.44
CA GLN A 222 6.26 5.71 -24.59
C GLN A 222 7.06 4.43 -24.87
N LYS A 223 6.49 3.28 -24.51
CA LYS A 223 7.11 1.94 -24.69
C LYS A 223 6.04 0.88 -24.87
N ASP A 224 6.46 -0.28 -25.35
CA ASP A 224 5.59 -1.45 -25.43
C ASP A 224 5.08 -1.84 -24.04
N GLN A 225 3.81 -2.15 -23.96
CA GLN A 225 3.13 -2.50 -22.74
C GLN A 225 2.60 -3.93 -22.79
N ILE A 226 2.54 -4.58 -21.65
CA ILE A 226 1.93 -5.91 -21.53
C ILE A 226 0.45 -5.77 -21.16
N SER A 227 -0.34 -6.77 -21.58
CA SER A 227 -1.77 -6.79 -21.28
C SER A 227 -2.07 -7.36 -19.90
N CYS A 228 -3.16 -6.88 -19.32
CA CYS A 228 -3.90 -7.53 -18.25
C CYS A 228 -5.11 -8.24 -18.84
N TRP A 229 -5.80 -9.04 -18.05
CA TRP A 229 -7.01 -9.73 -18.50
C TRP A 229 -8.14 -9.54 -17.51
N LEU A 230 -9.36 -9.49 -18.03
CA LEU A 230 -10.58 -9.39 -17.26
C LEU A 230 -11.36 -10.71 -17.36
N THR A 231 -11.74 -11.24 -16.24
CA THR A 231 -12.67 -12.37 -16.11
C THR A 231 -13.65 -12.10 -14.98
N TYR A 232 -14.48 -13.08 -14.66
CA TYR A 232 -15.55 -12.92 -13.69
C TYR A 232 -15.67 -14.16 -12.79
N THR A 233 -16.13 -13.95 -11.57
CA THR A 233 -16.71 -15.03 -10.77
C THR A 233 -18.02 -15.52 -11.39
N ASN A 234 -18.50 -16.64 -10.93
CA ASN A 234 -19.79 -17.23 -11.35
C ASN A 234 -20.58 -17.72 -10.13
N GLU A 235 -21.81 -18.19 -10.36
CA GLU A 235 -22.70 -18.65 -9.28
C GLU A 235 -22.07 -19.78 -8.45
N LYS A 236 -21.38 -20.72 -9.09
CA LYS A 236 -20.69 -21.81 -8.38
C LYS A 236 -19.59 -21.26 -7.44
N THR A 237 -18.85 -20.21 -7.86
CA THR A 237 -17.88 -19.52 -7.02
C THR A 237 -18.57 -18.90 -5.80
N HIS A 238 -19.70 -18.22 -6.03
CA HIS A 238 -20.47 -17.57 -4.96
C HIS A 238 -21.06 -18.60 -4.00
N GLU A 239 -21.57 -19.72 -4.48
CA GLU A 239 -22.09 -20.84 -3.67
C GLU A 239 -20.98 -21.40 -2.76
N ILE A 240 -19.79 -21.67 -3.30
CA ILE A 240 -18.65 -22.13 -2.52
C ILE A 240 -18.31 -21.15 -1.41
N ILE A 241 -18.27 -19.85 -1.72
CA ILE A 241 -17.97 -18.80 -0.73
C ILE A 241 -19.06 -18.77 0.34
N ARG A 242 -20.35 -18.73 -0.02
CA ARG A 242 -21.46 -18.70 0.94
C ARG A 242 -21.45 -19.90 1.88
N ASN A 243 -21.14 -21.08 1.36
CA ASN A 243 -21.11 -22.33 2.14
C ASN A 243 -19.89 -22.47 3.05
N ASN A 244 -18.91 -21.55 2.99
CA ASN A 244 -17.69 -21.58 3.78
C ASN A 244 -17.43 -20.27 4.52
N LEU A 245 -18.42 -19.42 4.74
CA LEU A 245 -18.25 -18.15 5.44
C LEU A 245 -17.81 -18.34 6.89
N ASP A 246 -18.24 -19.40 7.55
CA ASP A 246 -17.84 -19.78 8.89
C ASP A 246 -16.34 -20.10 9.00
N ARG A 247 -15.71 -20.50 7.90
CA ARG A 247 -14.26 -20.74 7.80
C ARG A 247 -13.47 -19.51 7.39
N SER A 248 -14.14 -18.47 6.90
CA SER A 248 -13.44 -17.22 6.56
C SER A 248 -12.95 -16.53 7.82
N PRO A 249 -11.65 -16.21 7.93
CA PRO A 249 -11.12 -15.50 9.09
C PRO A 249 -11.81 -14.16 9.35
N LEU A 250 -12.36 -13.55 8.31
CA LEU A 250 -13.11 -12.29 8.39
C LEU A 250 -14.48 -12.48 9.06
N PHE A 251 -15.20 -13.56 8.73
CA PHE A 251 -16.57 -13.81 9.21
C PHE A 251 -16.60 -14.67 10.47
N SER A 252 -15.58 -15.49 10.72
CA SER A 252 -15.45 -16.29 11.93
C SER A 252 -15.01 -15.47 13.17
N GLY A 253 -14.66 -14.19 13.01
CA GLY A 253 -14.13 -13.37 14.09
C GLY A 253 -12.66 -13.61 14.42
N ALA A 254 -11.95 -14.43 13.66
CA ALA A 254 -10.51 -14.66 13.84
C ALA A 254 -9.67 -13.40 13.52
N ILE A 255 -10.21 -12.50 12.70
CA ILE A 255 -9.61 -11.21 12.40
C ILE A 255 -10.40 -10.12 13.12
N GLU A 256 -9.79 -9.54 14.15
CA GLU A 256 -10.25 -8.31 14.79
C GLU A 256 -9.63 -7.10 14.08
N GLY A 257 -10.44 -6.12 13.72
CA GLY A 257 -9.92 -4.86 13.18
C GLY A 257 -10.77 -4.26 12.06
N THR A 258 -10.45 -3.01 11.75
CA THR A 258 -11.12 -2.24 10.70
C THR A 258 -10.44 -2.48 9.36
N GLY A 259 -11.21 -2.89 8.36
CA GLY A 259 -10.73 -2.99 6.97
C GLY A 259 -10.69 -1.62 6.29
N PRO A 260 -9.78 -1.41 5.33
CA PRO A 260 -9.78 -0.19 4.52
C PRO A 260 -11.03 -0.14 3.64
N ARG A 261 -11.59 1.07 3.48
CA ARG A 261 -12.87 1.29 2.78
C ARG A 261 -12.89 0.75 1.34
N TYR A 262 -11.75 0.79 0.65
CA TYR A 262 -11.66 0.46 -0.78
C TYR A 262 -10.99 -0.89 -1.07
N CYS A 263 -10.93 -1.78 -0.07
CA CYS A 263 -10.42 -3.14 -0.24
C CYS A 263 -11.39 -4.17 0.35
N PRO A 264 -12.62 -4.28 -0.23
CA PRO A 264 -13.54 -5.31 0.20
C PRO A 264 -13.01 -6.68 -0.19
N SER A 265 -13.15 -7.66 0.68
CA SER A 265 -12.89 -9.05 0.35
C SER A 265 -13.90 -9.59 -0.66
N ILE A 266 -13.62 -10.72 -1.30
CA ILE A 266 -14.58 -11.36 -2.19
C ILE A 266 -15.80 -11.85 -1.41
N GLU A 267 -15.62 -12.31 -0.18
CA GLU A 267 -16.71 -12.70 0.71
C GLU A 267 -17.62 -11.51 1.02
N ASP A 268 -17.04 -10.34 1.34
CA ASP A 268 -17.79 -9.09 1.54
C ASP A 268 -18.65 -8.74 0.32
N LYS A 269 -18.12 -8.93 -0.89
CA LYS A 269 -18.85 -8.64 -2.13
C LYS A 269 -20.01 -9.59 -2.33
N VAL A 270 -19.79 -10.89 -2.13
CA VAL A 270 -20.80 -11.93 -2.28
C VAL A 270 -21.93 -11.79 -1.26
N VAL A 271 -21.59 -11.38 -0.03
CA VAL A 271 -22.59 -11.18 1.04
C VAL A 271 -23.35 -9.86 0.87
N LYS A 272 -22.66 -8.75 0.57
CA LYS A 272 -23.27 -7.42 0.45
C LYS A 272 -24.07 -7.23 -0.85
N PHE A 273 -23.74 -7.99 -1.88
CA PHE A 273 -24.38 -7.88 -3.20
C PHE A 273 -24.88 -9.27 -3.66
N PRO A 274 -25.83 -9.88 -2.94
CA PRO A 274 -26.28 -11.27 -3.20
C PRO A 274 -26.93 -11.43 -4.58
N ASP A 275 -27.53 -10.37 -5.12
CA ASP A 275 -28.21 -10.36 -6.42
C ASP A 275 -27.25 -10.21 -7.62
N LYS A 276 -25.95 -10.04 -7.36
CA LYS A 276 -24.95 -9.97 -8.42
C LYS A 276 -24.56 -11.38 -8.85
N GLU A 277 -24.83 -11.70 -10.10
CA GLU A 277 -24.48 -12.99 -10.68
C GLU A 277 -22.97 -13.19 -10.80
N ARG A 278 -22.20 -12.10 -10.90
CA ARG A 278 -20.76 -12.15 -11.10
C ARG A 278 -20.06 -10.88 -10.60
N HIS A 279 -18.81 -11.02 -10.15
CA HIS A 279 -17.89 -9.95 -9.81
C HIS A 279 -16.67 -9.96 -10.73
N GLN A 280 -16.16 -8.81 -11.08
CA GLN A 280 -14.95 -8.65 -11.90
C GLN A 280 -13.73 -9.19 -11.19
N VAL A 281 -12.89 -9.89 -11.94
CA VAL A 281 -11.57 -10.37 -11.53
C VAL A 281 -10.56 -9.92 -12.57
N PHE A 282 -9.60 -9.11 -12.17
CA PHE A 282 -8.50 -8.71 -13.01
C PHE A 282 -7.33 -9.66 -12.80
N VAL A 283 -6.79 -10.21 -13.88
CA VAL A 283 -5.62 -11.06 -13.88
C VAL A 283 -4.44 -10.24 -14.39
N GLU A 284 -3.53 -9.91 -13.49
CA GLU A 284 -2.51 -8.90 -13.68
C GLU A 284 -1.11 -9.47 -13.45
N PRO A 285 -0.18 -9.39 -14.43
CA PRO A 285 1.20 -9.85 -14.21
C PRO A 285 1.88 -9.04 -13.10
N GLU A 286 2.67 -9.70 -12.25
CA GLU A 286 3.46 -9.02 -11.21
C GLU A 286 4.83 -8.53 -11.68
N GLY A 287 5.19 -8.79 -12.94
CA GLY A 287 6.43 -8.35 -13.56
C GLY A 287 6.63 -8.97 -14.93
N LEU A 288 7.69 -8.55 -15.63
CA LEU A 288 8.01 -9.03 -16.98
C LEU A 288 8.57 -10.45 -16.98
N TYR A 289 9.31 -10.84 -15.96
CA TYR A 289 10.09 -12.08 -15.89
C TYR A 289 9.60 -13.03 -14.80
N THR A 290 8.34 -12.92 -14.41
CA THR A 290 7.71 -13.82 -13.44
C THR A 290 6.49 -14.51 -14.05
N ASN A 291 6.17 -15.69 -13.54
CA ASN A 291 4.92 -16.39 -13.82
C ASN A 291 3.83 -16.05 -12.81
N GLU A 292 4.09 -15.18 -11.84
CA GLU A 292 3.09 -14.79 -10.84
C GLU A 292 2.08 -13.82 -11.43
N MET A 293 0.80 -14.19 -11.31
CA MET A 293 -0.35 -13.38 -11.69
C MET A 293 -1.16 -13.01 -10.46
N TYR A 294 -1.40 -11.71 -10.29
CA TYR A 294 -2.28 -11.18 -9.25
C TYR A 294 -3.73 -11.28 -9.67
N LEU A 295 -4.61 -11.75 -8.77
CA LEU A 295 -6.04 -11.90 -9.04
C LEU A 295 -6.82 -10.75 -8.40
N GLY A 296 -6.80 -9.58 -9.04
CA GLY A 296 -7.45 -8.36 -8.55
C GLY A 296 -8.96 -8.55 -8.40
N GLY A 297 -9.47 -8.28 -7.20
CA GLY A 297 -10.89 -8.47 -6.88
C GLY A 297 -11.21 -9.75 -6.09
N MET A 298 -10.23 -10.64 -5.91
CA MET A 298 -10.36 -11.91 -5.18
C MET A 298 -9.66 -11.88 -3.81
N SER A 299 -9.43 -10.69 -3.24
CA SER A 299 -8.88 -10.59 -1.86
C SER A 299 -9.81 -11.30 -0.86
N SER A 300 -9.24 -12.05 0.05
CA SER A 300 -9.91 -12.80 1.10
C SER A 300 -9.31 -12.50 2.47
#